data_b10710a0a8e43028cee9a1be2ed5d5e2
#
_entry.id   b10710a0a8e43028cee9a1be2ed5d5e2
#
_cell.length_a   1.000
_cell.length_b   1.000
_cell.length_c   1.000
_cell.angle_alpha   90.00
_cell.angle_beta   90.00
_cell.angle_gamma   90.00
#
_symmetry.space_group_name_H-M   'P 1'
#
loop_
_entity.id
_entity.type
_entity.pdbx_description
1 polymer ?
#
loop_
_entity_poly.entity_id
_entity_poly.type
_entity_poly.pdbx_seq_one_letter_code
_entity_poly.pdbx_strand_id
1 'polypeptide(L)'
;MRRNTKTLIAGAGAAGVLGLGLLVAVPAVADPSPAPSTSASPDKGDRHQWKRQPHRWAARKGHGMRGGQGVHGEATVRRDGGFRVVTWQRGEVTGRSGAVVTVRSADGASWQWTTNDKTRFRRDGEKSQLSAVKNGDQVIVVGERTGATRTAAAFRVPKD
;
A
#
# COMPACT_ATOMS: atom_id res chain seq x y z
N MET A 1 -50.23 25.82 7.90
CA MET A 1 -50.68 25.15 6.67
C MET A 1 -49.85 25.60 5.48
N ARG A 2 -48.88 24.81 5.04
CA ARG A 2 -48.28 24.91 3.68
C ARG A 2 -47.86 23.51 3.28
N ARG A 3 -48.31 23.13 2.09
CA ARG A 3 -48.40 21.78 1.56
C ARG A 3 -47.10 21.35 0.91
N ASN A 4 -46.72 20.09 1.13
CA ASN A 4 -45.65 19.38 0.44
C ASN A 4 -46.01 19.18 -1.04
N THR A 5 -45.07 19.45 -1.93
CA THR A 5 -45.17 19.02 -3.32
C THR A 5 -44.09 17.96 -3.55
N LYS A 6 -44.52 16.72 -3.71
CA LYS A 6 -43.69 15.59 -4.16
C LYS A 6 -43.66 15.63 -5.69
N THR A 7 -42.51 15.76 -6.27
CA THR A 7 -42.30 15.56 -7.73
C THR A 7 -41.70 14.19 -7.95
N LEU A 8 -42.51 13.29 -8.50
CA LEU A 8 -42.08 12.02 -9.05
C LEU A 8 -41.71 12.24 -10.52
N ILE A 9 -40.49 11.92 -10.90
CA ILE A 9 -40.10 11.79 -12.31
C ILE A 9 -39.76 10.33 -12.56
N ALA A 10 -40.68 9.65 -13.24
CA ALA A 10 -40.47 8.34 -13.85
C ALA A 10 -39.88 8.58 -15.23
N GLY A 11 -38.73 7.98 -15.51
CA GLY A 11 -38.11 7.95 -16.82
C GLY A 11 -37.73 6.51 -17.17
N ALA A 12 -38.58 5.83 -17.93
CA ALA A 12 -38.29 4.58 -18.58
C ALA A 12 -37.56 4.84 -19.90
N GLY A 13 -36.43 4.19 -20.10
CA GLY A 13 -35.69 4.23 -21.36
C GLY A 13 -35.03 2.88 -21.62
N ALA A 14 -35.74 1.97 -22.29
CA ALA A 14 -35.19 0.73 -22.82
C ALA A 14 -34.63 0.99 -24.21
N ALA A 15 -33.41 0.61 -24.49
CA ALA A 15 -32.93 0.36 -25.84
C ALA A 15 -31.83 -0.72 -25.79
N GLY A 16 -32.19 -1.94 -26.18
CA GLY A 16 -31.26 -3.04 -26.39
C GLY A 16 -30.51 -2.86 -27.71
N VAL A 17 -29.23 -3.21 -27.67
CA VAL A 17 -28.45 -3.51 -28.89
C VAL A 17 -27.83 -4.89 -28.71
N LEU A 18 -28.36 -5.86 -29.44
CA LEU A 18 -27.79 -7.18 -29.64
C LEU A 18 -26.59 -7.05 -30.61
N GLY A 19 -25.39 -7.08 -30.08
CA GLY A 19 -24.16 -7.21 -30.84
C GLY A 19 -23.76 -8.67 -30.96
N LEU A 20 -24.00 -9.28 -32.12
CA LEU A 20 -23.45 -10.58 -32.51
C LEU A 20 -21.94 -10.43 -32.76
N GLY A 21 -21.11 -10.78 -31.79
CA GLY A 21 -19.66 -10.86 -31.94
C GLY A 21 -19.26 -12.24 -32.48
N LEU A 22 -18.70 -12.28 -33.68
CA LEU A 22 -18.07 -13.46 -34.28
C LEU A 22 -16.91 -13.92 -33.41
N LEU A 23 -16.98 -15.17 -32.93
CA LEU A 23 -15.84 -15.87 -32.33
C LEU A 23 -14.95 -16.39 -33.46
N VAL A 24 -13.85 -15.71 -33.71
CA VAL A 24 -12.75 -16.26 -34.52
C VAL A 24 -11.89 -17.12 -33.61
N ALA A 25 -12.00 -18.44 -33.74
CA ALA A 25 -11.12 -19.38 -33.10
C ALA A 25 -9.76 -19.36 -33.82
N VAL A 26 -8.73 -18.87 -33.14
CA VAL A 26 -7.35 -18.98 -33.60
C VAL A 26 -6.80 -20.33 -33.11
N PRO A 27 -6.34 -21.24 -33.98
CA PRO A 27 -5.70 -22.48 -33.53
C PRO A 27 -4.37 -22.15 -32.87
N ALA A 28 -4.21 -22.54 -31.61
CA ALA A 28 -2.95 -22.51 -30.91
C ALA A 28 -1.98 -23.52 -31.53
N VAL A 29 -0.95 -23.04 -32.19
CA VAL A 29 0.19 -23.85 -32.61
C VAL A 29 0.98 -24.13 -31.33
N ALA A 30 0.97 -25.38 -30.87
CA ALA A 30 1.80 -25.83 -29.78
C ALA A 30 3.24 -25.99 -30.28
N ASP A 31 4.16 -25.15 -29.78
CA ASP A 31 5.58 -25.36 -29.92
C ASP A 31 6.02 -26.62 -29.15
N PRO A 32 6.81 -27.52 -29.76
CA PRO A 32 7.30 -28.71 -29.05
C PRO A 32 8.34 -28.27 -28.01
N SER A 33 8.04 -28.53 -26.74
CA SER A 33 9.00 -28.44 -25.63
C SER A 33 10.26 -29.23 -25.92
N PRO A 34 11.45 -28.68 -25.73
CA PRO A 34 12.69 -29.49 -25.82
C PRO A 34 12.71 -30.47 -24.64
N ALA A 35 13.00 -31.73 -24.99
CA ALA A 35 13.16 -32.81 -24.03
C ALA A 35 14.31 -32.56 -23.07
N PRO A 36 14.20 -32.96 -21.78
CA PRO A 36 15.33 -32.85 -20.86
C PRO A 36 16.42 -33.84 -21.24
N SER A 37 17.59 -33.29 -21.54
CA SER A 37 18.80 -34.10 -21.73
C SER A 37 19.23 -34.75 -20.42
N THR A 38 18.96 -36.02 -20.26
CA THR A 38 19.62 -36.86 -19.25
C THR A 38 21.03 -37.18 -19.70
N SER A 39 22.04 -36.70 -19.01
CA SER A 39 23.32 -37.37 -18.78
C SER A 39 24.30 -36.43 -18.08
N ALA A 40 24.48 -36.59 -16.79
CA ALA A 40 25.78 -36.45 -16.15
C ALA A 40 25.78 -37.30 -14.88
N SER A 41 26.57 -38.33 -14.90
CA SER A 41 26.91 -39.17 -13.74
C SER A 41 27.47 -38.34 -12.59
N PRO A 42 27.21 -38.70 -11.34
CA PRO A 42 27.80 -38.00 -10.21
C PRO A 42 29.28 -38.36 -10.10
N ASP A 43 30.15 -37.38 -10.37
CA ASP A 43 31.56 -37.44 -9.99
C ASP A 43 31.66 -37.40 -8.45
N LYS A 44 32.33 -38.41 -7.91
CA LYS A 44 32.67 -38.50 -6.48
C LYS A 44 33.89 -37.61 -6.26
N GLY A 45 33.68 -36.48 -5.59
CA GLY A 45 34.81 -35.74 -5.06
C GLY A 45 34.56 -34.28 -4.92
N ASP A 46 34.00 -33.90 -3.82
CA ASP A 46 34.51 -32.87 -2.92
C ASP A 46 33.45 -32.55 -1.85
N ARG A 47 33.70 -33.09 -0.68
CA ARG A 47 32.99 -32.65 0.52
C ARG A 47 33.43 -31.21 0.83
N HIS A 48 32.98 -30.26 0.03
CA HIS A 48 33.04 -28.88 0.45
C HIS A 48 32.16 -28.74 1.69
N GLN A 49 32.84 -28.73 2.82
CA GLN A 49 32.34 -28.32 4.10
C GLN A 49 31.69 -26.95 3.90
N TRP A 50 30.39 -26.93 3.69
CA TRP A 50 29.58 -25.73 3.82
C TRP A 50 29.72 -25.28 5.28
N LYS A 51 30.82 -24.56 5.59
CA LYS A 51 30.88 -23.75 6.79
C LYS A 51 29.66 -22.87 6.73
N ARG A 52 28.65 -23.19 7.56
CA ARG A 52 27.50 -22.35 7.81
C ARG A 52 28.05 -21.01 8.27
N GLN A 53 28.26 -20.12 7.34
CA GLN A 53 28.48 -18.71 7.67
C GLN A 53 27.17 -18.26 8.31
N PRO A 54 27.18 -17.86 9.59
CA PRO A 54 26.02 -17.26 10.17
C PRO A 54 25.71 -16.03 9.29
N HIS A 55 24.55 -16.09 8.66
CA HIS A 55 24.10 -15.02 7.80
C HIS A 55 24.16 -13.71 8.56
N ARG A 56 25.13 -12.85 8.22
CA ARG A 56 25.37 -11.54 8.87
C ARG A 56 24.26 -10.51 8.62
N TRP A 57 23.14 -10.93 8.08
CA TRP A 57 22.00 -10.04 7.90
C TRP A 57 21.19 -9.79 9.17
N ALA A 58 21.36 -10.64 10.22
CA ALA A 58 20.72 -10.43 11.51
C ALA A 58 21.29 -9.26 12.33
N ALA A 59 22.43 -8.70 11.95
CA ALA A 59 23.11 -7.64 12.71
C ALA A 59 22.94 -6.23 12.12
N ARG A 60 22.09 -6.04 11.10
CA ARG A 60 21.68 -4.70 10.71
C ARG A 60 20.60 -4.20 11.67
N LYS A 61 21.04 -3.86 12.88
CA LYS A 61 20.26 -3.05 13.81
C LYS A 61 19.63 -1.90 13.02
N GLY A 62 18.29 -2.00 12.81
CA GLY A 62 17.45 -0.83 12.69
C GLY A 62 17.88 0.25 11.70
N HIS A 63 18.23 -0.11 10.47
CA HIS A 63 18.11 0.86 9.37
C HIS A 63 16.63 0.93 8.96
N GLY A 64 15.78 1.02 10.00
CA GLY A 64 14.39 1.38 9.82
C GLY A 64 14.37 2.73 9.16
N MET A 65 13.89 2.79 7.93
CA MET A 65 13.42 3.99 7.18
C MET A 65 14.26 5.28 7.32
N ARG A 66 15.48 5.22 7.90
CA ARG A 66 16.41 6.33 7.92
C ARG A 66 17.08 6.43 6.56
N GLY A 67 16.57 7.31 5.72
CA GLY A 67 17.15 7.60 4.41
C GLY A 67 16.65 6.76 3.26
N GLY A 68 15.57 5.98 3.39
CA GLY A 68 14.87 5.40 2.25
C GLY A 68 14.27 6.50 1.38
N GLN A 69 14.62 6.51 0.12
CA GLN A 69 14.14 7.50 -0.86
C GLN A 69 12.66 7.31 -1.23
N GLY A 70 11.97 6.34 -0.63
CA GLY A 70 10.56 6.06 -0.89
C GLY A 70 9.65 7.17 -0.34
N VAL A 71 8.80 7.72 -1.22
CA VAL A 71 7.82 8.75 -0.86
C VAL A 71 6.55 8.14 -0.29
N HIS A 72 6.15 6.96 -0.75
CA HIS A 72 5.06 6.16 -0.19
C HIS A 72 5.22 4.68 -0.55
N GLY A 73 4.46 3.82 0.09
CA GLY A 73 4.48 2.40 -0.22
C GLY A 73 3.63 1.56 0.70
N GLU A 74 3.55 0.28 0.37
CA GLU A 74 2.83 -0.73 1.14
C GLU A 74 3.67 -2.01 1.22
N ALA A 75 3.53 -2.73 2.33
CA ALA A 75 4.15 -4.03 2.53
C ALA A 75 3.21 -4.95 3.28
N THR A 76 3.09 -6.20 2.82
CA THR A 76 2.39 -7.24 3.57
C THR A 76 3.35 -7.83 4.58
N VAL A 77 3.01 -7.73 5.86
CA VAL A 77 3.80 -8.23 6.98
C VAL A 77 3.02 -9.31 7.74
N ARG A 78 3.74 -10.28 8.28
CA ARG A 78 3.15 -11.24 9.23
C ARG A 78 3.11 -10.61 10.61
N ARG A 79 1.93 -10.59 11.24
CA ARG A 79 1.74 -10.05 12.58
C ARG A 79 0.61 -10.80 13.29
N ASP A 80 0.78 -11.14 14.55
CA ASP A 80 -0.25 -11.75 15.41
C ASP A 80 -0.94 -12.98 14.76
N GLY A 81 -0.14 -13.85 14.10
CA GLY A 81 -0.63 -15.06 13.44
C GLY A 81 -1.29 -14.86 12.08
N GLY A 82 -1.40 -13.61 11.59
CA GLY A 82 -2.00 -13.28 10.30
C GLY A 82 -1.10 -12.40 9.42
N PHE A 83 -1.67 -11.95 8.29
CA PHE A 83 -1.02 -10.98 7.41
C PHE A 83 -1.74 -9.63 7.50
N ARG A 84 -0.96 -8.54 7.52
CA ARG A 84 -1.46 -7.16 7.51
C ARG A 84 -0.73 -6.34 6.48
N VAL A 85 -1.42 -5.40 5.87
CA VAL A 85 -0.80 -4.45 4.94
C VAL A 85 -0.40 -3.21 5.72
N VAL A 86 0.90 -3.05 5.94
CA VAL A 86 1.48 -1.81 6.47
C VAL A 86 1.66 -0.84 5.32
N THR A 87 1.27 0.40 5.52
CA THR A 87 1.36 1.46 4.53
C THR A 87 2.04 2.68 5.12
N TRP A 88 2.78 3.42 4.29
CA TRP A 88 3.46 4.63 4.72
C TRP A 88 3.43 5.69 3.61
N GLN A 89 3.52 6.94 4.02
CA GLN A 89 3.58 8.07 3.10
C GLN A 89 4.40 9.21 3.71
N ARG A 90 5.18 9.87 2.86
CA ARG A 90 5.82 11.16 3.12
C ARG A 90 5.22 12.19 2.19
N GLY A 91 4.92 13.36 2.71
CA GLY A 91 4.34 14.41 1.89
C GLY A 91 3.80 15.55 2.73
N GLU A 92 3.12 16.44 2.05
CA GLU A 92 2.50 17.62 2.61
C GLU A 92 1.05 17.35 2.97
N VAL A 93 0.60 17.87 4.10
CA VAL A 93 -0.81 17.88 4.48
C VAL A 93 -1.55 18.88 3.61
N THR A 94 -2.44 18.41 2.76
CA THR A 94 -3.24 19.27 1.86
C THR A 94 -4.66 19.50 2.36
N GLY A 95 -5.11 18.74 3.37
CA GLY A 95 -6.45 18.93 3.93
C GLY A 95 -6.69 18.11 5.18
N ARG A 96 -7.65 18.57 5.97
CA ARG A 96 -8.15 17.85 7.14
C ARG A 96 -9.66 18.03 7.27
N SER A 97 -10.36 16.93 7.48
CA SER A 97 -11.80 16.90 7.75
C SER A 97 -12.08 15.93 8.90
N GLY A 98 -12.41 16.47 10.06
CA GLY A 98 -12.58 15.67 11.27
C GLY A 98 -11.32 14.84 11.60
N ALA A 99 -11.48 13.52 11.63
CA ALA A 99 -10.41 12.56 11.88
C ALA A 99 -9.64 12.14 10.62
N VAL A 100 -9.97 12.68 9.45
CA VAL A 100 -9.31 12.34 8.18
C VAL A 100 -8.32 13.42 7.80
N VAL A 101 -7.08 13.00 7.50
CA VAL A 101 -6.00 13.88 7.02
C VAL A 101 -5.64 13.47 5.61
N THR A 102 -5.61 14.41 4.68
CA THR A 102 -5.15 14.19 3.31
C THR A 102 -3.70 14.59 3.19
N VAL A 103 -2.87 13.68 2.70
CA VAL A 103 -1.45 13.88 2.49
C VAL A 103 -1.11 13.67 1.03
N ARG A 104 -0.36 14.60 0.44
CA ARG A 104 0.11 14.54 -0.94
C ARG A 104 1.63 14.36 -0.95
N SER A 105 2.09 13.30 -1.60
CA SER A 105 3.51 13.03 -1.81
C SER A 105 4.11 13.89 -2.93
N ALA A 106 5.43 13.97 -2.98
CA ALA A 106 6.16 14.75 -3.98
C ALA A 106 5.91 14.29 -5.43
N ASP A 107 5.57 13.01 -5.62
CA ASP A 107 5.19 12.44 -6.93
C ASP A 107 3.72 12.69 -7.31
N GLY A 108 2.98 13.45 -6.48
CA GLY A 108 1.58 13.79 -6.70
C GLY A 108 0.56 12.81 -6.13
N ALA A 109 0.98 11.66 -5.62
CA ALA A 109 0.06 10.71 -4.99
C ALA A 109 -0.61 11.32 -3.75
N SER A 110 -1.94 11.32 -3.73
CA SER A 110 -2.74 11.90 -2.65
C SER A 110 -3.53 10.81 -1.94
N TRP A 111 -3.28 10.65 -0.64
CA TRP A 111 -3.94 9.62 0.18
C TRP A 111 -4.64 10.23 1.38
N GLN A 112 -5.77 9.62 1.71
CA GLN A 112 -6.52 9.94 2.92
C GLN A 112 -6.14 8.97 4.04
N TRP A 113 -5.89 9.53 5.22
CA TRP A 113 -5.51 8.82 6.42
C TRP A 113 -6.54 9.05 7.50
N THR A 114 -7.22 7.99 7.92
CA THR A 114 -8.11 8.03 9.07
C THR A 114 -7.29 7.95 10.36
N THR A 115 -7.52 8.85 11.28
CA THR A 115 -6.91 8.86 12.61
C THR A 115 -7.91 8.40 13.66
N ASN A 116 -7.43 7.87 14.78
CA ASN A 116 -8.23 7.45 15.92
C ASN A 116 -7.46 7.67 17.23
N ASP A 117 -8.04 7.29 18.36
CA ASP A 117 -7.45 7.48 19.70
C ASP A 117 -6.11 6.71 19.88
N LYS A 118 -5.82 5.71 19.05
CA LYS A 118 -4.56 4.96 19.07
C LYS A 118 -3.50 5.61 18.18
N THR A 119 -3.85 6.60 17.37
CA THR A 119 -2.91 7.30 16.49
C THR A 119 -1.96 8.15 17.32
N ARG A 120 -0.66 7.94 17.13
CA ARG A 120 0.38 8.70 17.83
C ARG A 120 0.83 9.88 16.97
N PHE A 121 0.74 11.08 17.53
CA PHE A 121 1.22 12.29 16.88
C PHE A 121 2.54 12.75 17.52
N ARG A 122 3.50 13.16 16.69
CA ARG A 122 4.75 13.79 17.11
C ARG A 122 5.07 14.97 16.22
N ARG A 123 5.51 16.07 16.84
CA ARG A 123 6.06 17.25 16.17
C ARG A 123 7.43 17.52 16.78
N ASP A 124 8.47 17.68 15.98
CA ASP A 124 9.84 17.92 16.44
C ASP A 124 10.37 16.89 17.45
N GLY A 125 9.86 15.66 17.36
CA GLY A 125 10.19 14.58 18.28
C GLY A 125 9.33 14.50 19.53
N GLU A 126 8.58 15.53 19.88
CA GLU A 126 7.72 15.61 21.06
C GLU A 126 6.31 15.06 20.80
N LYS A 127 5.62 14.66 21.88
CA LYS A 127 4.21 14.28 21.80
C LYS A 127 3.37 15.44 21.30
N SER A 128 2.44 15.14 20.41
CA SER A 128 1.53 16.11 19.82
C SER A 128 0.13 15.51 19.69
N GLN A 129 -0.76 16.20 19.02
CA GLN A 129 -2.14 15.78 18.79
C GLN A 129 -2.59 16.18 17.38
N LEU A 130 -3.74 15.63 16.94
CA LEU A 130 -4.28 15.90 15.63
C LEU A 130 -4.53 17.39 15.37
N SER A 131 -4.95 18.14 16.37
CA SER A 131 -5.22 19.59 16.25
C SER A 131 -3.98 20.42 15.91
N ALA A 132 -2.79 19.91 16.22
CA ALA A 132 -1.51 20.55 15.90
C ALA A 132 -1.05 20.28 14.46
N VAL A 133 -1.68 19.35 13.74
CA VAL A 133 -1.38 19.09 12.33
C VAL A 133 -2.09 20.13 11.47
N LYS A 134 -1.33 20.86 10.66
CA LYS A 134 -1.82 21.97 9.82
C LYS A 134 -1.62 21.65 8.34
N ASN A 135 -2.39 22.29 7.49
CA ASN A 135 -2.14 22.28 6.05
C ASN A 135 -0.77 22.92 5.78
N GLY A 136 -0.01 22.34 4.86
CA GLY A 136 1.37 22.73 4.57
C GLY A 136 2.42 21.97 5.39
N ASP A 137 2.04 21.28 6.49
CA ASP A 137 3.00 20.49 7.26
C ASP A 137 3.60 19.37 6.42
N GLN A 138 4.93 19.25 6.40
CA GLN A 138 5.59 18.06 5.90
C GLN A 138 5.48 16.96 6.93
N VAL A 139 4.97 15.80 6.51
CA VAL A 139 4.68 14.69 7.44
C VAL A 139 5.23 13.36 6.96
N ILE A 140 5.48 12.50 7.92
CA ILE A 140 5.68 11.06 7.70
C ILE A 140 4.55 10.35 8.40
N VAL A 141 3.74 9.60 7.65
CA VAL A 141 2.62 8.81 8.16
C VAL A 141 2.92 7.34 7.98
N VAL A 142 2.61 6.55 9.00
CA VAL A 142 2.67 5.07 8.94
C VAL A 142 1.39 4.54 9.54
N GLY A 143 0.85 3.48 8.94
CA GLY A 143 -0.36 2.84 9.43
C GLY A 143 -0.64 1.51 8.76
N GLU A 144 -1.88 1.09 8.83
CA GLU A 144 -2.36 -0.15 8.21
C GLU A 144 -3.43 0.17 7.17
N ARG A 145 -3.48 -0.63 6.10
CA ARG A 145 -4.54 -0.56 5.10
C ARG A 145 -5.45 -1.78 5.21
N THR A 146 -6.74 -1.54 5.31
CA THR A 146 -7.79 -2.56 5.25
C THR A 146 -8.76 -2.17 4.14
N GLY A 147 -8.80 -2.96 3.08
CA GLY A 147 -9.55 -2.59 1.88
C GLY A 147 -9.05 -1.26 1.29
N ALA A 148 -9.93 -0.28 1.14
CA ALA A 148 -9.62 1.06 0.65
C ALA A 148 -9.19 2.03 1.77
N THR A 149 -9.38 1.68 3.06
CA THR A 149 -9.15 2.57 4.20
C THR A 149 -7.72 2.44 4.71
N ARG A 150 -7.03 3.57 4.86
CA ARG A 150 -5.73 3.67 5.54
C ARG A 150 -5.92 4.26 6.92
N THR A 151 -5.63 3.48 7.96
CA THR A 151 -5.70 3.93 9.35
C THR A 151 -4.31 4.26 9.85
N ALA A 152 -4.09 5.49 10.28
CA ALA A 152 -2.80 5.94 10.76
C ALA A 152 -2.50 5.40 12.15
N ALA A 153 -1.34 4.75 12.31
CA ALA A 153 -0.78 4.39 13.62
C ALA A 153 0.10 5.52 14.18
N ALA A 154 0.80 6.24 13.30
CA ALA A 154 1.65 7.34 13.69
C ALA A 154 1.71 8.42 12.61
N PHE A 155 1.66 9.68 13.06
CA PHE A 155 1.99 10.90 12.31
C PHE A 155 3.22 11.55 12.94
N ARG A 156 4.17 11.90 12.10
CA ARG A 156 5.36 12.66 12.51
C ARG A 156 5.50 13.89 11.62
N VAL A 157 5.52 15.05 12.23
CA VAL A 157 5.98 16.29 11.62
C VAL A 157 7.45 16.42 12.02
N PRO A 158 8.43 16.24 11.09
CA PRO A 158 9.83 16.40 11.41
C PRO A 158 10.13 17.88 11.69
N LYS A 159 11.26 18.13 12.33
CA LYS A 159 11.83 19.47 12.44
C LYS A 159 12.39 19.87 11.08
N ASP A 160 12.11 21.08 10.67
CA ASP A 160 12.71 21.71 9.48
C ASP A 160 14.22 21.88 9.62
#